data_e08bb6d187612625900efe9400fa85c9
#
_entry.id   e08bb6d187612625900efe9400fa85c9
#
_cell.length_a   1.000
_cell.length_b   1.000
_cell.length_c   1.000
_cell.angle_alpha   90.00
_cell.angle_beta   90.00
_cell.angle_gamma   90.00
#
_symmetry.space_group_name_H-M   'P 1'
#
loop_
_entity.id
_entity.type
_entity.pdbx_description
1 polymer ?
#
loop_
_entity_poly.entity_id
_entity_poly.type
_entity_poly.pdbx_seq_one_letter_code
_entity_poly.pdbx_strand_id
1 'polypeptide(L)'
;MDMKSDSDIRSISTSSIIEDVTANHSLTIDISNLIVDDLNLKEIEKEWIKKYPGEEFVPDLIANCTTFNCKVRIEKQRIGYLSMKKATFKEDISFLSVTFTQEASFEKAKFKSNVNILLSTFERKATFSSARFDKSVSFEKSAFNEIFTCNSATFQKAPSFASVQFGGLVFFQHTKVIDPKGIFKLDLAKFESTVRIFDFKCYGISMNNAVNYSMMAFEKEGEENGSLQSMSLKNMINLGQININWDTRDVQQMIHNGSVDNHSKAAQFALIKENYHIIGQYDWEDQAFLAHMRCRQKAAVEDHRYGLAFGYRLIDIIGRYGLNPARVACTMLVTLITYVFIYLAFFFIISDKLVWTFLMDSIINSCFAFIGLGYSPLLVIPENYLLLCLIATESIIGYFLLSYFLVALVRRTLR
;
A
#
# COMPACT_ATOMS: atom_id res chain seq x y z
N MET A 1 -17.34 47.18 3.30
CA MET A 1 -16.31 46.42 2.55
C MET A 1 -16.99 45.97 1.29
N ASP A 2 -16.81 46.78 0.25
CA ASP A 2 -17.67 46.71 -0.94
C ASP A 2 -17.44 45.46 -1.75
N MET A 3 -18.53 44.72 -1.97
CA MET A 3 -18.61 43.71 -3.05
C MET A 3 -18.45 44.46 -4.39
N LYS A 4 -17.27 44.36 -5.01
CA LYS A 4 -17.14 44.71 -6.42
C LYS A 4 -18.08 43.86 -7.23
N SER A 5 -18.95 44.50 -7.97
CA SER A 5 -19.91 43.89 -8.85
C SER A 5 -19.22 43.04 -9.93
N ASP A 6 -19.81 41.91 -10.25
CA ASP A 6 -19.37 40.90 -11.26
C ASP A 6 -19.33 41.44 -12.72
N SER A 7 -19.47 42.77 -12.90
CA SER A 7 -19.70 43.40 -14.20
C SER A 7 -18.45 43.91 -14.94
N ASP A 8 -17.25 43.77 -14.39
CA ASP A 8 -16.02 44.32 -15.00
C ASP A 8 -14.95 43.28 -15.39
N ILE A 9 -15.26 41.98 -15.41
CA ILE A 9 -14.28 41.00 -15.84
C ILE A 9 -14.28 40.92 -17.37
N ARG A 10 -13.18 41.41 -17.97
CA ARG A 10 -12.99 41.40 -19.44
C ARG A 10 -12.85 39.96 -19.93
N SER A 11 -13.50 39.67 -21.04
CA SER A 11 -13.27 38.42 -21.78
C SER A 11 -12.13 38.59 -22.78
N ILE A 12 -11.39 37.50 -22.99
CA ILE A 12 -10.28 37.45 -23.95
C ILE A 12 -10.41 36.23 -24.84
N SER A 13 -9.99 36.37 -26.09
CA SER A 13 -9.96 35.28 -27.09
C SER A 13 -8.55 35.04 -27.60
N THR A 14 -8.37 33.90 -28.29
CA THR A 14 -7.12 33.51 -28.94
C THR A 14 -6.57 34.62 -29.86
N SER A 15 -7.40 35.30 -30.64
CA SER A 15 -7.00 36.39 -31.55
C SER A 15 -6.39 37.57 -30.82
N SER A 16 -6.96 38.01 -29.69
CA SER A 16 -6.41 39.09 -28.88
C SER A 16 -5.05 38.73 -28.26
N ILE A 17 -4.89 37.43 -27.86
CA ILE A 17 -3.60 36.94 -27.34
C ILE A 17 -2.55 36.92 -28.45
N ILE A 18 -2.90 36.52 -29.68
CA ILE A 18 -2.00 36.54 -30.83
C ILE A 18 -1.51 37.96 -31.11
N GLU A 19 -2.41 38.92 -31.12
CA GLU A 19 -2.05 40.33 -31.33
C GLU A 19 -1.05 40.80 -30.28
N ASP A 20 -1.29 40.54 -29.00
CA ASP A 20 -0.45 40.96 -27.90
C ASP A 20 0.94 40.32 -27.95
N VAL A 21 0.99 38.97 -28.06
CA VAL A 21 2.24 38.19 -28.12
C VAL A 21 3.10 38.60 -29.32
N THR A 22 2.46 38.79 -30.50
CA THR A 22 3.20 39.12 -31.71
C THR A 22 3.55 40.61 -31.78
N ALA A 23 2.78 41.51 -31.18
CA ALA A 23 3.12 42.95 -31.15
C ALA A 23 4.30 43.22 -30.21
N ASN A 24 4.30 42.58 -29.04
CA ASN A 24 5.30 42.84 -27.99
C ASN A 24 6.55 41.97 -28.09
N HIS A 25 6.62 41.04 -29.06
CA HIS A 25 7.69 40.05 -29.18
C HIS A 25 7.98 39.37 -27.83
N SER A 26 6.93 38.95 -27.14
CA SER A 26 7.00 38.35 -25.80
C SER A 26 6.34 36.97 -25.80
N LEU A 27 7.07 36.00 -25.27
CA LEU A 27 6.53 34.66 -25.03
C LEU A 27 5.82 34.54 -23.67
N THR A 28 5.66 35.63 -22.92
CA THR A 28 4.88 35.65 -21.69
C THR A 28 3.42 36.00 -22.02
N ILE A 29 2.54 35.00 -21.81
CA ILE A 29 1.08 35.15 -22.00
C ILE A 29 0.46 35.32 -20.62
N ASP A 30 0.15 36.56 -20.22
CA ASP A 30 -0.53 36.86 -18.96
C ASP A 30 -2.01 37.16 -19.21
N ILE A 31 -2.87 36.24 -18.82
CA ILE A 31 -4.32 36.33 -18.92
C ILE A 31 -4.97 36.27 -17.53
N SER A 32 -4.27 36.73 -16.50
CA SER A 32 -4.75 36.71 -15.13
C SER A 32 -5.97 37.60 -14.92
N ASN A 33 -6.90 37.15 -14.07
CA ASN A 33 -8.15 37.85 -13.72
C ASN A 33 -9.11 38.08 -14.90
N LEU A 34 -9.01 37.29 -15.96
CA LEU A 34 -9.83 37.37 -17.15
C LEU A 34 -10.80 36.22 -17.27
N ILE A 35 -11.80 36.36 -18.15
CA ILE A 35 -12.60 35.27 -18.66
C ILE A 35 -12.04 34.87 -20.01
N VAL A 36 -11.76 33.58 -20.18
CA VAL A 36 -11.22 33.02 -21.42
C VAL A 36 -12.31 32.18 -22.08
N ASP A 37 -12.80 32.65 -23.21
CA ASP A 37 -13.86 31.99 -23.97
C ASP A 37 -13.30 31.10 -25.08
N ASP A 38 -12.04 31.34 -25.49
CA ASP A 38 -11.31 30.50 -26.43
C ASP A 38 -9.79 30.61 -26.16
N LEU A 39 -9.10 29.45 -26.18
CA LEU A 39 -7.64 29.37 -26.05
C LEU A 39 -7.07 28.25 -26.94
N ASN A 40 -6.39 28.65 -28.02
CA ASN A 40 -5.74 27.76 -28.96
C ASN A 40 -4.23 28.06 -29.07
N LEU A 41 -3.42 27.43 -28.21
CA LEU A 41 -1.97 27.64 -28.22
C LEU A 41 -1.28 27.21 -29.52
N LYS A 42 -1.84 26.25 -30.27
CA LYS A 42 -1.28 25.87 -31.59
C LYS A 42 -1.44 26.97 -32.63
N GLU A 43 -2.51 27.72 -32.56
CA GLU A 43 -2.73 28.85 -33.46
C GLU A 43 -1.79 29.98 -33.11
N ILE A 44 -1.59 30.28 -31.82
CA ILE A 44 -0.62 31.24 -31.32
C ILE A 44 0.79 30.85 -31.79
N GLU A 45 1.20 29.59 -31.62
CA GLU A 45 2.49 29.06 -32.10
C GLU A 45 2.67 29.27 -33.59
N LYS A 46 1.65 28.93 -34.39
CA LYS A 46 1.70 29.09 -35.85
C LYS A 46 1.95 30.54 -36.29
N GLU A 47 1.22 31.49 -35.71
CA GLU A 47 1.40 32.92 -36.02
C GLU A 47 2.73 33.46 -35.46
N TRP A 48 3.22 32.94 -34.32
CA TRP A 48 4.55 33.25 -33.81
C TRP A 48 5.65 32.82 -34.79
N ILE A 49 5.67 31.55 -35.19
CA ILE A 49 6.68 31.01 -36.11
C ILE A 49 6.64 31.72 -37.45
N LYS A 50 5.47 32.12 -37.93
CA LYS A 50 5.31 32.87 -39.15
C LYS A 50 5.95 34.28 -39.08
N LYS A 51 5.83 34.93 -37.91
CA LYS A 51 6.37 36.27 -37.68
C LYS A 51 7.84 36.27 -37.29
N TYR A 52 8.29 35.24 -36.56
CA TYR A 52 9.65 35.06 -36.04
C TYR A 52 10.23 33.72 -36.47
N PRO A 53 10.61 33.56 -37.75
CA PRO A 53 11.13 32.28 -38.28
C PRO A 53 12.45 31.91 -37.62
N GLY A 54 12.53 30.68 -37.06
CA GLY A 54 13.72 30.14 -36.41
C GLY A 54 13.77 30.33 -34.89
N GLU A 55 12.82 31.03 -34.29
CA GLU A 55 12.66 31.09 -32.84
C GLU A 55 11.79 29.94 -32.33
N GLU A 56 12.21 29.33 -31.24
CA GLU A 56 11.42 28.26 -30.58
C GLU A 56 10.25 28.87 -29.81
N PHE A 57 9.06 28.29 -29.93
CA PHE A 57 7.89 28.73 -29.16
C PHE A 57 7.79 27.98 -27.87
N VAL A 58 8.26 28.55 -26.77
CA VAL A 58 8.15 28.02 -25.38
C VAL A 58 7.54 29.12 -24.50
N PRO A 59 6.21 29.29 -24.54
CA PRO A 59 5.56 30.38 -23.83
C PRO A 59 5.51 30.13 -22.31
N ASP A 60 5.64 31.21 -21.54
CA ASP A 60 5.21 31.28 -20.16
C ASP A 60 3.71 31.62 -20.13
N LEU A 61 2.91 30.80 -19.45
CA LEU A 61 1.45 30.99 -19.37
C LEU A 61 1.05 31.33 -17.94
N ILE A 62 0.58 32.55 -17.72
CA ILE A 62 0.13 33.07 -16.44
C ILE A 62 -1.37 33.32 -16.53
N ALA A 63 -2.16 32.58 -15.76
CA ALA A 63 -3.62 32.63 -15.76
C ALA A 63 -4.18 32.56 -14.33
N ASN A 64 -3.65 33.41 -13.45
CA ASN A 64 -4.05 33.42 -12.05
C ASN A 64 -5.45 34.02 -11.87
N CYS A 65 -6.31 33.38 -11.07
CA CYS A 65 -7.68 33.82 -10.84
C CYS A 65 -8.55 33.90 -12.13
N THR A 66 -8.13 33.23 -13.18
CA THR A 66 -8.77 33.24 -14.51
C THR A 66 -9.92 32.24 -14.57
N THR A 67 -10.99 32.58 -15.27
CA THR A 67 -12.09 31.65 -15.53
C THR A 67 -12.09 31.21 -16.99
N PHE A 68 -11.86 29.91 -17.21
CA PHE A 68 -11.94 29.31 -18.53
C PHE A 68 -13.37 28.79 -18.76
N ASN A 69 -14.08 29.39 -19.72
CA ASN A 69 -15.38 28.93 -20.18
C ASN A 69 -15.27 27.91 -21.31
N CYS A 70 -14.08 27.75 -21.87
CA CYS A 70 -13.77 26.87 -23.00
C CYS A 70 -12.99 25.63 -22.56
N LYS A 71 -12.88 24.64 -23.45
CA LYS A 71 -11.96 23.52 -23.32
C LYS A 71 -10.53 24.01 -23.50
N VAL A 72 -9.67 23.66 -22.54
CA VAL A 72 -8.23 23.94 -22.64
C VAL A 72 -7.53 22.69 -23.15
N ARG A 73 -7.05 22.75 -24.39
CA ARG A 73 -6.36 21.63 -25.04
C ARG A 73 -4.97 22.04 -25.50
N ILE A 74 -3.96 21.38 -24.92
CA ILE A 74 -2.55 21.58 -25.29
C ILE A 74 -1.96 20.23 -25.68
N GLU A 75 -1.35 20.14 -26.86
CA GLU A 75 -0.84 18.89 -27.40
C GLU A 75 0.52 19.08 -28.05
N LYS A 76 1.48 18.22 -27.67
CA LYS A 76 2.81 18.13 -28.27
C LYS A 76 3.55 19.48 -28.30
N GLN A 77 3.36 20.29 -27.22
CA GLN A 77 3.99 21.60 -27.09
C GLN A 77 4.92 21.63 -25.88
N ARG A 78 5.83 22.57 -25.90
CA ARG A 78 6.66 22.93 -24.75
C ARG A 78 6.13 24.21 -24.12
N ILE A 79 5.98 24.21 -22.81
CA ILE A 79 5.54 25.35 -22.01
C ILE A 79 6.67 25.66 -21.04
N GLY A 80 7.01 26.91 -20.91
CA GLY A 80 7.96 27.42 -19.92
C GLY A 80 7.36 27.36 -18.51
N TYR A 81 7.19 28.52 -17.93
CA TYR A 81 6.52 28.68 -16.63
C TYR A 81 5.01 28.62 -16.79
N LEU A 82 4.35 27.83 -15.92
CA LEU A 82 2.89 27.75 -15.89
C LEU A 82 2.36 28.18 -14.52
N SER A 83 1.51 29.21 -14.49
CA SER A 83 0.80 29.60 -13.27
C SER A 83 -0.70 29.75 -13.52
N MET A 84 -1.47 28.85 -12.96
CA MET A 84 -2.94 28.83 -13.00
C MET A 84 -3.53 28.83 -11.58
N LYS A 85 -2.92 29.62 -10.69
CA LYS A 85 -3.32 29.69 -9.28
C LYS A 85 -4.72 30.25 -9.15
N LYS A 86 -5.58 29.57 -8.38
CA LYS A 86 -7.00 29.94 -8.18
C LYS A 86 -7.82 30.01 -9.48
N ALA A 87 -7.33 29.49 -10.59
CA ALA A 87 -8.08 29.46 -11.84
C ALA A 87 -9.30 28.54 -11.72
N THR A 88 -10.35 28.86 -12.50
CA THR A 88 -11.58 28.05 -12.56
C THR A 88 -11.79 27.55 -13.99
N PHE A 89 -11.83 26.23 -14.15
CA PHE A 89 -12.06 25.58 -15.43
C PHE A 89 -13.47 25.02 -15.43
N LYS A 90 -14.35 25.53 -16.30
CA LYS A 90 -15.73 25.06 -16.42
C LYS A 90 -15.84 23.83 -17.32
N GLU A 91 -14.97 23.74 -18.32
CA GLU A 91 -14.92 22.68 -19.33
C GLU A 91 -13.69 21.78 -19.13
N ASP A 92 -13.54 20.75 -19.97
CA ASP A 92 -12.47 19.77 -19.90
C ASP A 92 -11.08 20.39 -20.14
N ILE A 93 -10.10 19.89 -19.39
CA ILE A 93 -8.68 20.15 -19.65
C ILE A 93 -8.02 18.92 -20.20
N SER A 94 -7.23 19.09 -21.26
CA SER A 94 -6.45 18.03 -21.86
C SER A 94 -5.05 18.51 -22.20
N PHE A 95 -4.05 17.95 -21.52
CA PHE A 95 -2.64 18.08 -21.86
C PHE A 95 -2.14 16.74 -22.34
N LEU A 96 -1.74 16.65 -23.61
CA LEU A 96 -1.29 15.43 -24.25
C LEU A 96 0.13 15.59 -24.79
N SER A 97 1.09 14.85 -24.24
CA SER A 97 2.51 14.94 -24.63
C SER A 97 3.07 16.36 -24.54
N VAL A 98 2.73 17.06 -23.44
CA VAL A 98 3.21 18.42 -23.14
C VAL A 98 4.44 18.33 -22.25
N THR A 99 5.45 19.15 -22.54
CA THR A 99 6.62 19.29 -21.67
C THR A 99 6.59 20.65 -20.98
N PHE A 100 6.49 20.63 -19.63
CA PHE A 100 6.62 21.82 -18.80
C PHE A 100 8.07 21.93 -18.36
N THR A 101 8.80 22.91 -18.90
CA THR A 101 10.26 23.06 -18.70
C THR A 101 10.61 23.77 -17.41
N GLN A 102 9.65 24.50 -16.83
CA GLN A 102 9.78 25.18 -15.55
C GLN A 102 8.65 24.78 -14.59
N GLU A 103 8.47 25.52 -13.49
CA GLU A 103 7.42 25.22 -12.49
C GLU A 103 6.02 25.32 -13.11
N ALA A 104 5.17 24.34 -12.78
CA ALA A 104 3.76 24.31 -13.13
C ALA A 104 2.89 24.36 -11.88
N SER A 105 2.11 25.43 -11.72
CA SER A 105 1.29 25.65 -10.54
C SER A 105 -0.19 25.73 -10.85
N PHE A 106 -0.96 24.81 -10.24
CA PHE A 106 -2.43 24.80 -10.21
C PHE A 106 -2.94 25.00 -8.78
N GLU A 107 -2.21 25.72 -7.95
CA GLU A 107 -2.57 25.92 -6.54
C GLU A 107 -3.95 26.54 -6.41
N LYS A 108 -4.83 25.90 -5.59
CA LYS A 108 -6.22 26.33 -5.35
C LYS A 108 -7.08 26.42 -6.61
N ALA A 109 -6.69 25.81 -7.72
CA ALA A 109 -7.48 25.76 -8.94
C ALA A 109 -8.74 24.92 -8.75
N LYS A 110 -9.80 25.27 -9.49
CA LYS A 110 -11.10 24.57 -9.46
C LYS A 110 -11.39 23.98 -10.83
N PHE A 111 -11.43 22.64 -10.90
CA PHE A 111 -11.73 21.89 -12.11
C PHE A 111 -13.16 21.34 -12.02
N LYS A 112 -14.09 21.95 -12.74
CA LYS A 112 -15.50 21.55 -12.73
C LYS A 112 -15.82 20.40 -13.70
N SER A 113 -14.91 20.12 -14.64
CA SER A 113 -15.00 19.07 -15.63
C SER A 113 -13.79 18.12 -15.56
N ASN A 114 -13.62 17.24 -16.57
CA ASN A 114 -12.56 16.25 -16.56
C ASN A 114 -11.17 16.87 -16.78
N VAL A 115 -10.16 16.27 -16.16
CA VAL A 115 -8.76 16.66 -16.30
C VAL A 115 -7.97 15.47 -16.81
N ASN A 116 -7.36 15.61 -17.99
CA ASN A 116 -6.52 14.60 -18.60
C ASN A 116 -5.13 15.18 -18.87
N ILE A 117 -4.16 14.76 -18.09
CA ILE A 117 -2.74 15.11 -18.26
C ILE A 117 -2.00 13.83 -18.59
N LEU A 118 -1.87 13.54 -19.87
CA LEU A 118 -1.41 12.23 -20.36
C LEU A 118 -0.08 12.36 -21.09
N LEU A 119 0.83 11.40 -20.86
CA LEU A 119 2.13 11.35 -21.55
C LEU A 119 2.93 12.66 -21.43
N SER A 120 2.67 13.46 -20.39
CA SER A 120 3.25 14.78 -20.23
C SER A 120 4.40 14.78 -19.22
N THR A 121 5.38 15.65 -19.42
CA THR A 121 6.58 15.71 -18.59
C THR A 121 6.64 17.04 -17.85
N PHE A 122 6.81 16.99 -16.54
CA PHE A 122 7.08 18.15 -15.69
C PHE A 122 8.55 18.07 -15.28
N GLU A 123 9.39 18.92 -15.90
CA GLU A 123 10.84 18.91 -15.65
C GLU A 123 11.18 19.48 -14.28
N ARG A 124 10.35 20.40 -13.79
CA ARG A 124 10.49 21.05 -12.48
C ARG A 124 9.28 20.77 -11.61
N LYS A 125 9.15 21.51 -10.53
CA LYS A 125 8.08 21.35 -9.55
C LYS A 125 6.70 21.47 -10.19
N ALA A 126 5.81 20.52 -9.87
CA ALA A 126 4.39 20.55 -10.22
C ALA A 126 3.53 20.57 -8.96
N THR A 127 2.67 21.59 -8.82
CA THR A 127 1.80 21.70 -7.64
C THR A 127 0.32 21.79 -7.99
N PHE A 128 -0.46 20.95 -7.34
CA PHE A 128 -1.92 20.94 -7.32
C PHE A 128 -2.45 21.14 -5.89
N SER A 129 -1.68 21.82 -5.04
CA SER A 129 -2.02 22.01 -3.63
C SER A 129 -3.34 22.78 -3.49
N SER A 130 -4.23 22.26 -2.63
CA SER A 130 -5.58 22.80 -2.39
C SER A 130 -6.46 22.88 -3.65
N ALA A 131 -6.09 22.20 -4.73
CA ALA A 131 -6.92 22.11 -5.94
C ALA A 131 -8.16 21.25 -5.69
N ARG A 132 -9.24 21.58 -6.39
CA ARG A 132 -10.51 20.85 -6.32
C ARG A 132 -10.87 20.31 -7.68
N PHE A 133 -11.15 19.00 -7.72
CA PHE A 133 -11.51 18.25 -8.91
C PHE A 133 -12.93 17.69 -8.74
N ASP A 134 -13.87 18.21 -9.51
CA ASP A 134 -15.30 17.83 -9.41
C ASP A 134 -15.64 16.61 -10.29
N LYS A 135 -14.78 16.22 -11.23
CA LYS A 135 -14.95 15.08 -12.14
C LYS A 135 -13.71 14.19 -12.16
N SER A 136 -13.56 13.37 -13.19
CA SER A 136 -12.45 12.43 -13.35
C SER A 136 -11.13 13.13 -13.60
N VAL A 137 -10.07 12.58 -13.03
CA VAL A 137 -8.69 13.08 -13.19
C VAL A 137 -7.77 11.94 -13.57
N SER A 138 -6.97 12.14 -14.62
CA SER A 138 -5.94 11.20 -15.03
C SER A 138 -4.61 11.91 -15.30
N PHE A 139 -3.54 11.35 -14.75
CA PHE A 139 -2.14 11.72 -14.99
C PHE A 139 -1.36 10.60 -15.67
N GLU A 140 -2.06 9.67 -16.29
CA GLU A 140 -1.46 8.41 -16.75
C GLU A 140 -0.29 8.62 -17.69
N LYS A 141 0.77 7.79 -17.50
CA LYS A 141 2.00 7.79 -18.29
C LYS A 141 2.75 9.12 -18.32
N SER A 142 2.50 10.00 -17.35
CA SER A 142 3.23 11.27 -17.21
C SER A 142 4.47 11.11 -16.32
N ALA A 143 5.40 12.05 -16.41
CA ALA A 143 6.62 12.08 -15.62
C ALA A 143 6.71 13.38 -14.82
N PHE A 144 7.08 13.27 -13.54
CA PHE A 144 7.37 14.39 -12.65
C PHE A 144 8.82 14.25 -12.18
N ASN A 145 9.73 14.99 -12.79
CA ASN A 145 11.17 14.82 -12.56
C ASN A 145 11.63 15.41 -11.23
N GLU A 146 10.95 16.44 -10.74
CA GLU A 146 11.23 17.05 -9.43
C GLU A 146 10.01 16.88 -8.48
N ILE A 147 9.70 17.92 -7.69
CA ILE A 147 8.67 17.87 -6.65
C ILE A 147 7.28 17.80 -7.27
N PHE A 148 6.50 16.80 -6.85
CA PHE A 148 5.07 16.73 -7.12
C PHE A 148 4.29 16.91 -5.81
N THR A 149 3.29 17.78 -5.79
CA THR A 149 2.45 17.96 -4.60
C THR A 149 0.97 18.14 -4.92
N CYS A 150 0.15 17.36 -4.20
CA CYS A 150 -1.31 17.46 -4.13
C CYS A 150 -1.81 17.75 -2.70
N ASN A 151 -1.02 18.49 -1.90
CA ASN A 151 -1.37 18.75 -0.51
C ASN A 151 -2.73 19.43 -0.40
N SER A 152 -3.60 18.94 0.49
CA SER A 152 -4.96 19.44 0.70
C SER A 152 -5.86 19.43 -0.55
N ALA A 153 -5.47 18.71 -1.60
CA ALA A 153 -6.29 18.57 -2.80
C ALA A 153 -7.54 17.73 -2.51
N THR A 154 -8.63 18.04 -3.19
CA THR A 154 -9.90 17.33 -3.05
C THR A 154 -10.35 16.77 -4.39
N PHE A 155 -10.53 15.47 -4.46
CA PHE A 155 -11.00 14.73 -5.62
C PHE A 155 -12.40 14.18 -5.34
N GLN A 156 -13.40 14.55 -6.15
CA GLN A 156 -14.75 13.96 -6.05
C GLN A 156 -14.76 12.49 -6.49
N LYS A 157 -13.96 12.14 -7.50
CA LYS A 157 -13.70 10.78 -7.95
C LYS A 157 -12.23 10.44 -7.74
N ALA A 158 -11.93 9.17 -7.52
CA ALA A 158 -10.56 8.74 -7.34
C ALA A 158 -9.71 9.01 -8.61
N PRO A 159 -8.56 9.68 -8.48
CA PRO A 159 -7.69 9.98 -9.60
C PRO A 159 -6.89 8.74 -10.04
N SER A 160 -6.42 8.78 -11.30
CA SER A 160 -5.49 7.78 -11.84
C SER A 160 -4.11 8.39 -12.07
N PHE A 161 -3.11 7.78 -11.46
CA PHE A 161 -1.68 8.02 -11.68
C PHE A 161 -1.00 6.75 -12.25
N ALA A 162 -1.74 5.96 -13.01
CA ALA A 162 -1.20 4.70 -13.54
C ALA A 162 -0.02 4.95 -14.49
N SER A 163 1.03 4.17 -14.31
CA SER A 163 2.28 4.28 -15.09
C SER A 163 3.00 5.63 -14.99
N VAL A 164 2.76 6.40 -13.94
CA VAL A 164 3.44 7.68 -13.70
C VAL A 164 4.86 7.41 -13.19
N GLN A 165 5.81 8.26 -13.61
CA GLN A 165 7.17 8.27 -13.08
C GLN A 165 7.34 9.49 -12.16
N PHE A 166 7.71 9.23 -10.90
CA PHE A 166 8.04 10.26 -9.91
C PHE A 166 9.55 10.21 -9.64
N GLY A 167 10.30 11.10 -10.29
CA GLY A 167 11.75 11.23 -10.10
C GLY A 167 12.10 11.98 -8.81
N GLY A 168 11.27 12.95 -8.41
CA GLY A 168 11.47 13.76 -7.20
C GLY A 168 10.52 13.42 -6.04
N LEU A 169 10.51 14.32 -5.04
CA LEU A 169 9.69 14.18 -3.85
C LEU A 169 8.20 14.25 -4.16
N VAL A 170 7.41 13.40 -3.53
CA VAL A 170 5.96 13.31 -3.72
C VAL A 170 5.23 13.57 -2.41
N PHE A 171 4.25 14.48 -2.42
CA PHE A 171 3.47 14.85 -1.25
C PHE A 171 1.98 14.74 -1.51
N PHE A 172 1.31 13.89 -0.70
CA PHE A 172 -0.13 13.74 -0.61
C PHE A 172 -0.60 14.00 0.83
N GLN A 173 -0.33 15.20 1.36
CA GLN A 173 -0.70 15.58 2.73
C GLN A 173 -2.11 16.15 2.75
N HIS A 174 -2.96 15.68 3.69
CA HIS A 174 -4.37 16.10 3.84
C HIS A 174 -5.20 16.00 2.56
N THR A 175 -4.76 15.16 1.61
CA THR A 175 -5.45 14.93 0.34
C THR A 175 -6.71 14.09 0.59
N LYS A 176 -7.82 14.46 -0.07
CA LYS A 176 -9.13 13.81 0.14
C LYS A 176 -9.70 13.29 -1.17
N VAL A 177 -10.17 12.04 -1.16
CA VAL A 177 -11.04 11.46 -2.20
C VAL A 177 -12.41 11.28 -1.59
N ILE A 178 -13.42 11.92 -2.16
CA ILE A 178 -14.79 11.95 -1.61
C ILE A 178 -15.56 10.69 -1.96
N ASP A 179 -15.28 10.08 -3.13
CA ASP A 179 -15.91 8.83 -3.54
C ASP A 179 -15.75 7.75 -2.45
N PRO A 180 -16.85 7.25 -1.86
CA PRO A 180 -16.81 6.31 -0.73
C PRO A 180 -16.24 4.94 -1.07
N LYS A 181 -16.09 4.61 -2.35
CA LYS A 181 -15.42 3.39 -2.86
C LYS A 181 -14.29 3.71 -3.83
N GLY A 182 -13.85 4.96 -3.85
CA GLY A 182 -12.79 5.42 -4.74
C GLY A 182 -11.46 4.78 -4.42
N ILE A 183 -10.81 4.21 -5.43
CA ILE A 183 -9.46 3.65 -5.33
C ILE A 183 -8.48 4.59 -6.02
N PHE A 184 -7.56 5.16 -5.24
CA PHE A 184 -6.46 5.98 -5.74
C PHE A 184 -5.47 5.09 -6.48
N LYS A 185 -5.34 5.25 -7.81
CA LYS A 185 -4.58 4.34 -8.67
C LYS A 185 -3.16 4.83 -8.87
N LEU A 186 -2.20 4.04 -8.41
CA LEU A 186 -0.76 4.20 -8.62
C LEU A 186 -0.17 2.93 -9.28
N ASP A 187 -1.00 2.19 -10.02
CA ASP A 187 -0.56 0.94 -10.67
C ASP A 187 0.53 1.23 -11.69
N LEU A 188 1.57 0.37 -11.75
CA LEU A 188 2.72 0.54 -12.63
C LEU A 188 3.51 1.84 -12.40
N ALA A 189 3.24 2.61 -11.33
CA ALA A 189 3.98 3.82 -11.02
C ALA A 189 5.40 3.49 -10.56
N LYS A 190 6.34 4.42 -10.83
CA LYS A 190 7.73 4.33 -10.34
C LYS A 190 8.00 5.50 -9.40
N PHE A 191 8.53 5.19 -8.22
CA PHE A 191 8.90 6.17 -7.20
C PHE A 191 10.41 6.12 -6.99
N GLU A 192 11.14 7.09 -7.51
CA GLU A 192 12.60 7.17 -7.42
C GLU A 192 13.04 7.92 -6.17
N SER A 193 12.16 8.72 -5.57
CA SER A 193 12.41 9.51 -4.37
C SER A 193 11.33 9.30 -3.31
N THR A 194 11.43 10.03 -2.19
CA THR A 194 10.54 9.88 -1.04
C THR A 194 9.11 10.27 -1.36
N VAL A 195 8.17 9.43 -0.94
CA VAL A 195 6.72 9.67 -0.99
C VAL A 195 6.18 9.86 0.42
N ARG A 196 5.52 10.99 0.68
CA ARG A 196 4.86 11.28 1.95
C ARG A 196 3.35 11.33 1.78
N ILE A 197 2.68 10.40 2.42
CA ILE A 197 1.23 10.26 2.48
C ILE A 197 0.82 10.52 3.93
N PHE A 198 0.43 11.76 4.23
CA PHE A 198 0.08 12.20 5.58
C PHE A 198 -1.39 12.62 5.64
N ASP A 199 -2.13 12.11 6.62
CA ASP A 199 -3.58 12.33 6.81
C ASP A 199 -4.39 12.25 5.50
N PHE A 200 -4.13 11.19 4.76
CA PHE A 200 -4.72 10.94 3.45
C PHE A 200 -6.07 10.23 3.61
N LYS A 201 -7.13 10.85 3.07
CA LYS A 201 -8.51 10.33 3.16
C LYS A 201 -8.97 9.77 1.83
N CYS A 202 -8.97 8.44 1.71
CA CYS A 202 -9.41 7.69 0.54
C CYS A 202 -9.87 6.29 0.97
N TYR A 203 -10.85 5.71 0.29
CA TYR A 203 -11.24 4.33 0.57
C TYR A 203 -10.10 3.34 0.32
N GLY A 204 -9.45 3.45 -0.82
CA GLY A 204 -8.40 2.50 -1.18
C GLY A 204 -7.26 3.09 -2.01
N ILE A 205 -6.10 2.43 -1.94
CA ILE A 205 -4.94 2.68 -2.77
C ILE A 205 -4.58 1.40 -3.53
N SER A 206 -4.31 1.51 -4.82
CA SER A 206 -3.77 0.45 -5.66
C SER A 206 -2.39 0.83 -6.17
N MET A 207 -1.39 -0.01 -5.89
CA MET A 207 0.00 0.12 -6.33
C MET A 207 0.47 -1.18 -6.99
N ASN A 208 -0.42 -1.80 -7.79
CA ASN A 208 -0.11 -3.06 -8.45
C ASN A 208 1.00 -2.88 -9.49
N ASN A 209 1.98 -3.78 -9.48
CA ASN A 209 3.15 -3.71 -10.36
C ASN A 209 3.95 -2.39 -10.25
N ALA A 210 3.76 -1.61 -9.19
CA ALA A 210 4.54 -0.42 -8.94
C ALA A 210 5.96 -0.75 -8.47
N VAL A 211 6.89 0.18 -8.65
CA VAL A 211 8.28 0.04 -8.20
C VAL A 211 8.62 1.19 -7.25
N ASN A 212 9.04 0.85 -6.05
CA ASN A 212 9.51 1.81 -5.05
C ASN A 212 11.02 1.67 -4.84
N TYR A 213 11.78 2.72 -5.13
CA TYR A 213 13.24 2.76 -4.95
C TYR A 213 13.67 3.48 -3.66
N SER A 214 12.76 4.21 -3.00
CA SER A 214 13.08 5.06 -1.87
C SER A 214 12.11 4.83 -0.70
N MET A 215 11.95 5.81 0.18
CA MET A 215 11.05 5.73 1.32
C MET A 215 9.62 6.14 0.93
N MET A 216 8.66 5.30 1.28
CA MET A 216 7.23 5.61 1.20
C MET A 216 6.65 5.62 2.61
N ALA A 217 6.21 6.78 3.08
CA ALA A 217 5.70 6.95 4.44
C ALA A 217 4.19 7.19 4.44
N PHE A 218 3.46 6.33 5.17
CA PHE A 218 2.03 6.44 5.45
C PHE A 218 1.85 6.92 6.88
N GLU A 219 1.76 8.22 7.07
CA GLU A 219 1.63 8.85 8.38
C GLU A 219 0.17 9.30 8.62
N LYS A 220 -0.21 9.46 9.88
CA LYS A 220 -1.56 9.87 10.29
C LYS A 220 -1.48 10.81 11.48
N GLU A 221 -2.33 11.82 11.50
CA GLU A 221 -2.53 12.69 12.63
C GLU A 221 -3.70 12.17 13.51
N GLY A 222 -3.43 11.90 14.79
CA GLY A 222 -4.43 11.50 15.78
C GLY A 222 -4.97 10.06 15.64
N GLU A 223 -5.92 9.71 16.50
CA GLU A 223 -6.52 8.37 16.62
C GLU A 223 -7.78 8.17 15.75
N GLU A 224 -8.28 9.21 15.08
CA GLU A 224 -9.46 9.05 14.24
C GLU A 224 -9.22 7.95 13.18
N ASN A 225 -10.16 7.02 13.09
CA ASN A 225 -10.11 5.91 12.13
C ASN A 225 -9.88 6.45 10.73
N GLY A 226 -8.66 6.27 10.25
CA GLY A 226 -8.25 6.74 8.93
C GLY A 226 -9.14 6.10 7.87
N SER A 227 -9.49 6.89 6.87
CA SER A 227 -10.39 6.48 5.80
C SER A 227 -9.80 5.42 4.86
N LEU A 228 -8.50 5.09 4.95
CA LEU A 228 -7.88 4.08 4.10
C LEU A 228 -8.26 2.68 4.60
N GLN A 229 -9.16 2.03 3.88
CA GLN A 229 -9.72 0.72 4.22
C GLN A 229 -9.22 -0.41 3.29
N SER A 230 -8.61 -0.06 2.16
CA SER A 230 -8.18 -1.02 1.14
C SER A 230 -6.80 -0.66 0.60
N MET A 231 -5.93 -1.66 0.48
CA MET A 231 -4.60 -1.51 -0.12
C MET A 231 -4.30 -2.71 -1.00
N SER A 232 -3.83 -2.46 -2.23
CA SER A 232 -3.35 -3.51 -3.13
C SER A 232 -1.91 -3.24 -3.55
N LEU A 233 -1.03 -4.20 -3.24
CA LEU A 233 0.41 -4.19 -3.53
C LEU A 233 0.79 -5.37 -4.44
N LYS A 234 -0.15 -5.84 -5.27
CA LYS A 234 0.05 -7.03 -6.09
C LYS A 234 1.25 -6.84 -7.03
N ASN A 235 2.22 -7.77 -6.97
CA ASN A 235 3.45 -7.73 -7.76
C ASN A 235 4.26 -6.43 -7.62
N MET A 236 4.08 -5.68 -6.54
CA MET A 236 4.90 -4.49 -6.26
C MET A 236 6.34 -4.91 -6.00
N ILE A 237 7.29 -4.18 -6.57
CA ILE A 237 8.72 -4.32 -6.30
C ILE A 237 9.11 -3.21 -5.31
N ASN A 238 9.46 -3.60 -4.09
CA ASN A 238 9.92 -2.66 -3.07
C ASN A 238 11.44 -2.80 -2.87
N LEU A 239 12.21 -1.91 -3.46
CA LEU A 239 13.67 -1.82 -3.30
C LEU A 239 14.05 -0.78 -2.22
N GLY A 240 13.08 0.05 -1.82
CA GLY A 240 13.22 1.01 -0.74
C GLY A 240 12.55 0.53 0.55
N GLN A 241 11.89 1.45 1.25
CA GLN A 241 11.23 1.18 2.52
C GLN A 241 9.77 1.67 2.47
N ILE A 242 8.86 0.91 3.08
CA ILE A 242 7.47 1.31 3.29
C ILE A 242 7.28 1.49 4.80
N ASN A 243 7.15 2.74 5.24
CA ASN A 243 6.87 3.08 6.63
C ASN A 243 5.35 3.19 6.82
N ILE A 244 4.74 2.13 7.31
CA ILE A 244 3.32 2.03 7.64
C ILE A 244 3.18 1.32 8.97
N ASN A 245 2.42 1.89 9.89
CA ASN A 245 2.18 1.27 11.20
C ASN A 245 1.13 0.17 11.06
N TRP A 246 1.51 -1.06 11.47
CA TRP A 246 0.66 -2.25 11.32
C TRP A 246 -0.65 -2.14 12.11
N ASP A 247 -0.56 -1.72 13.37
CA ASP A 247 -1.70 -1.74 14.30
C ASP A 247 -2.64 -0.55 14.05
N THR A 248 -2.11 0.67 14.02
CA THR A 248 -2.92 1.89 13.88
C THR A 248 -3.58 2.03 12.51
N ARG A 249 -3.04 1.35 11.48
CA ARG A 249 -3.59 1.37 10.12
C ARG A 249 -4.38 0.12 9.76
N ASP A 250 -4.40 -0.90 10.63
CA ASP A 250 -5.00 -2.21 10.32
C ASP A 250 -4.58 -2.73 8.94
N VAL A 251 -3.26 -2.81 8.72
CA VAL A 251 -2.67 -3.22 7.44
C VAL A 251 -3.20 -4.58 6.99
N GLN A 252 -3.46 -5.47 7.96
CA GLN A 252 -4.02 -6.78 7.66
C GLN A 252 -5.38 -6.66 6.97
N GLN A 253 -6.29 -5.86 7.50
CA GLN A 253 -7.63 -5.67 6.94
C GLN A 253 -7.55 -4.93 5.60
N MET A 254 -6.69 -3.92 5.47
CA MET A 254 -6.50 -3.20 4.21
C MET A 254 -6.10 -4.12 3.06
N ILE A 255 -5.14 -5.03 3.27
CA ILE A 255 -4.71 -6.00 2.26
C ILE A 255 -5.82 -7.03 1.97
N HIS A 256 -6.57 -7.44 3.00
CA HIS A 256 -7.72 -8.32 2.79
C HIS A 256 -8.81 -7.71 1.93
N ASN A 257 -9.07 -6.40 2.09
CA ASN A 257 -10.05 -5.67 1.30
C ASN A 257 -9.54 -5.33 -0.11
N GLY A 258 -8.22 -5.18 -0.28
CA GLY A 258 -7.59 -4.81 -1.55
C GLY A 258 -7.39 -5.95 -2.54
N SER A 259 -7.51 -7.19 -2.11
CA SER A 259 -7.27 -8.37 -2.94
C SER A 259 -8.33 -9.45 -2.72
N VAL A 260 -8.70 -10.14 -3.80
CA VAL A 260 -9.73 -11.19 -3.77
C VAL A 260 -9.13 -12.55 -3.44
N ASP A 261 -8.08 -12.96 -4.15
CA ASP A 261 -7.47 -14.29 -4.04
C ASP A 261 -6.45 -14.39 -2.90
N ASN A 262 -6.36 -15.58 -2.26
CA ASN A 262 -5.46 -15.80 -1.13
C ASN A 262 -3.99 -15.91 -1.53
N HIS A 263 -3.67 -16.28 -2.77
CA HIS A 263 -2.28 -16.29 -3.27
C HIS A 263 -1.73 -14.87 -3.34
N SER A 264 -2.50 -13.94 -3.92
CA SER A 264 -2.12 -12.52 -3.99
C SER A 264 -1.99 -11.90 -2.60
N LYS A 265 -2.91 -12.20 -1.67
CA LYS A 265 -2.81 -11.75 -0.27
C LYS A 265 -1.52 -12.26 0.39
N ALA A 266 -1.22 -13.54 0.22
CA ALA A 266 0.00 -14.12 0.77
C ALA A 266 1.26 -13.44 0.23
N ALA A 267 1.33 -13.18 -1.08
CA ALA A 267 2.46 -12.49 -1.69
C ALA A 267 2.64 -11.05 -1.13
N GLN A 268 1.55 -10.32 -0.95
CA GLN A 268 1.59 -8.96 -0.40
C GLN A 268 2.02 -8.96 1.08
N PHE A 269 1.54 -9.91 1.89
CA PHE A 269 2.01 -10.06 3.28
C PHE A 269 3.48 -10.46 3.35
N ALA A 270 3.99 -11.26 2.38
CA ALA A 270 5.40 -11.58 2.30
C ALA A 270 6.26 -10.32 2.01
N LEU A 271 5.79 -9.46 1.09
CA LEU A 271 6.44 -8.18 0.80
C LEU A 271 6.49 -7.27 2.03
N ILE A 272 5.37 -7.12 2.74
CA ILE A 272 5.29 -6.29 3.94
C ILE A 272 6.13 -6.88 5.09
N LYS A 273 6.12 -8.21 5.26
CA LYS A 273 6.99 -8.90 6.22
C LYS A 273 8.47 -8.58 5.97
N GLU A 274 8.92 -8.69 4.73
CA GLU A 274 10.31 -8.40 4.36
C GLU A 274 10.66 -6.93 4.61
N ASN A 275 9.74 -6.03 4.28
CA ASN A 275 9.89 -4.61 4.56
C ASN A 275 10.05 -4.34 6.07
N TYR A 276 9.22 -4.95 6.94
CA TYR A 276 9.35 -4.79 8.40
C TYR A 276 10.65 -5.36 8.94
N HIS A 277 11.14 -6.43 8.36
CA HIS A 277 12.47 -6.98 8.68
C HIS A 277 13.57 -5.95 8.41
N ILE A 278 13.57 -5.34 7.22
CA ILE A 278 14.56 -4.33 6.79
C ILE A 278 14.54 -3.09 7.70
N ILE A 279 13.36 -2.63 8.13
CA ILE A 279 13.24 -1.44 8.99
C ILE A 279 13.35 -1.77 10.50
N GLY A 280 13.61 -3.04 10.88
CA GLY A 280 13.80 -3.47 12.26
C GLY A 280 12.54 -3.51 13.12
N GLN A 281 11.35 -3.58 12.51
CA GLN A 281 10.07 -3.67 13.21
C GLN A 281 9.63 -5.13 13.38
N TYR A 282 10.33 -5.86 14.24
CA TYR A 282 10.20 -7.31 14.39
C TYR A 282 8.82 -7.78 14.86
N ASP A 283 8.13 -7.01 15.71
CA ASP A 283 6.78 -7.36 16.16
C ASP A 283 5.77 -7.30 15.00
N TRP A 284 5.89 -6.31 14.14
CA TRP A 284 5.05 -6.18 12.94
C TRP A 284 5.45 -7.19 11.86
N GLU A 285 6.75 -7.52 11.76
CA GLU A 285 7.23 -8.61 10.91
C GLU A 285 6.55 -9.94 11.28
N ASP A 286 6.48 -10.26 12.58
CA ASP A 286 5.85 -11.49 13.07
C ASP A 286 4.35 -11.52 12.78
N GLN A 287 3.66 -10.39 12.92
CA GLN A 287 2.24 -10.29 12.57
C GLN A 287 2.01 -10.45 11.06
N ALA A 288 2.83 -9.81 10.23
CA ALA A 288 2.78 -9.95 8.78
C ALA A 288 3.11 -11.37 8.33
N PHE A 289 4.09 -12.03 8.96
CA PHE A 289 4.41 -13.44 8.73
C PHE A 289 3.24 -14.36 9.06
N LEU A 290 2.57 -14.13 10.19
CA LEU A 290 1.40 -14.90 10.58
C LEU A 290 0.26 -14.75 9.56
N ALA A 291 0.00 -13.51 9.13
CA ALA A 291 -1.01 -13.23 8.09
C ALA A 291 -0.64 -13.91 6.76
N HIS A 292 0.63 -13.84 6.35
CA HIS A 292 1.17 -14.55 5.18
C HIS A 292 0.88 -16.05 5.23
N MET A 293 1.26 -16.73 6.34
CA MET A 293 1.10 -18.18 6.49
C MET A 293 -0.37 -18.59 6.51
N ARG A 294 -1.24 -17.80 7.13
CA ARG A 294 -2.69 -18.07 7.14
C ARG A 294 -3.31 -17.89 5.75
N CYS A 295 -2.85 -16.93 4.96
CA CYS A 295 -3.27 -16.81 3.57
C CYS A 295 -2.77 -17.99 2.73
N ARG A 296 -1.54 -18.47 2.93
CA ARG A 296 -1.02 -19.68 2.28
C ARG A 296 -1.82 -20.92 2.63
N GLN A 297 -2.25 -21.05 3.89
CA GLN A 297 -3.15 -22.15 4.30
C GLN A 297 -4.45 -22.11 3.50
N LYS A 298 -5.09 -20.93 3.39
CA LYS A 298 -6.33 -20.77 2.63
C LYS A 298 -6.12 -21.03 1.14
N ALA A 299 -5.02 -20.52 0.58
CA ALA A 299 -4.63 -20.79 -0.81
C ALA A 299 -4.43 -22.29 -1.09
N ALA A 300 -3.80 -23.03 -0.16
CA ALA A 300 -3.66 -24.48 -0.29
C ALA A 300 -5.01 -25.21 -0.30
N VAL A 301 -6.03 -24.70 0.40
CA VAL A 301 -7.41 -25.23 0.32
C VAL A 301 -8.03 -24.93 -1.05
N GLU A 302 -7.83 -23.70 -1.57
CA GLU A 302 -8.28 -23.30 -2.92
C GLU A 302 -7.67 -24.18 -4.01
N ASP A 303 -6.38 -24.56 -3.84
CA ASP A 303 -5.64 -25.45 -4.73
C ASP A 303 -5.97 -26.94 -4.52
N HIS A 304 -6.92 -27.31 -3.68
CA HIS A 304 -7.26 -28.69 -3.29
C HIS A 304 -6.10 -29.49 -2.65
N ARG A 305 -5.08 -28.81 -2.10
CA ARG A 305 -3.94 -29.44 -1.40
C ARG A 305 -4.23 -29.58 0.09
N TYR A 306 -5.23 -30.39 0.42
CA TYR A 306 -5.76 -30.52 1.79
C TYR A 306 -4.73 -31.00 2.82
N GLY A 307 -3.83 -31.92 2.45
CA GLY A 307 -2.76 -32.38 3.34
C GLY A 307 -1.81 -31.26 3.76
N LEU A 308 -1.42 -30.40 2.81
CA LEU A 308 -0.59 -29.22 3.08
C LEU A 308 -1.34 -28.19 3.93
N ALA A 309 -2.61 -27.94 3.63
CA ALA A 309 -3.45 -27.03 4.40
C ALA A 309 -3.63 -27.52 5.86
N PHE A 310 -3.80 -28.84 6.06
CA PHE A 310 -3.85 -29.45 7.38
C PHE A 310 -2.53 -29.26 8.14
N GLY A 311 -1.38 -29.50 7.49
CA GLY A 311 -0.06 -29.27 8.08
C GLY A 311 0.13 -27.81 8.54
N TYR A 312 -0.23 -26.83 7.70
CA TYR A 312 -0.20 -25.41 8.09
C TYR A 312 -1.10 -25.14 9.29
N ARG A 313 -2.31 -25.69 9.32
CA ARG A 313 -3.24 -25.50 10.43
C ARG A 313 -2.71 -26.09 11.73
N LEU A 314 -2.09 -27.27 11.67
CA LEU A 314 -1.50 -27.94 12.82
C LEU A 314 -0.38 -27.08 13.43
N ILE A 315 0.53 -26.56 12.61
CA ILE A 315 1.62 -25.71 13.04
C ILE A 315 1.11 -24.36 13.63
N ASP A 316 0.03 -23.77 13.06
CA ASP A 316 -0.61 -22.58 13.65
C ASP A 316 -1.20 -22.89 15.04
N ILE A 317 -1.85 -24.03 15.21
CA ILE A 317 -2.44 -24.43 16.50
C ILE A 317 -1.36 -24.67 17.56
N ILE A 318 -0.31 -25.40 17.24
CA ILE A 318 0.75 -25.79 18.17
C ILE A 318 1.52 -24.56 18.69
N GLY A 319 1.92 -23.63 17.81
CA GLY A 319 2.82 -22.55 18.22
C GLY A 319 2.80 -21.30 17.37
N ARG A 320 1.72 -21.05 16.60
CA ARG A 320 1.64 -19.91 15.66
C ARG A 320 2.88 -19.82 14.76
N TYR A 321 3.22 -20.92 14.12
CA TYR A 321 4.41 -21.02 13.24
C TYR A 321 5.74 -20.70 13.94
N GLY A 322 5.87 -21.03 15.24
CA GLY A 322 7.06 -20.78 16.04
C GLY A 322 7.18 -19.36 16.58
N LEU A 323 6.13 -18.56 16.51
CA LEU A 323 6.12 -17.18 17.05
C LEU A 323 5.81 -17.13 18.56
N ASN A 324 5.18 -18.17 19.10
CA ASN A 324 4.72 -18.18 20.49
C ASN A 324 5.23 -19.41 21.25
N PRO A 325 6.42 -19.34 21.89
CA PRO A 325 6.99 -20.45 22.64
C PRO A 325 6.13 -20.86 23.84
N ALA A 326 5.44 -19.93 24.49
CA ALA A 326 4.53 -20.25 25.61
C ALA A 326 3.39 -21.15 25.15
N ARG A 327 2.85 -20.93 23.94
CA ARG A 327 1.80 -21.78 23.36
C ARG A 327 2.32 -23.19 23.04
N VAL A 328 3.56 -23.31 22.57
CA VAL A 328 4.20 -24.61 22.36
C VAL A 328 4.36 -25.33 23.68
N ALA A 329 4.83 -24.64 24.75
CA ALA A 329 4.92 -25.21 26.10
C ALA A 329 3.56 -25.70 26.64
N CYS A 330 2.50 -24.92 26.43
CA CYS A 330 1.13 -25.35 26.77
C CYS A 330 0.72 -26.62 25.98
N THR A 331 1.05 -26.70 24.69
CA THR A 331 0.78 -27.89 23.88
C THR A 331 1.54 -29.10 24.40
N MET A 332 2.82 -28.93 24.79
CA MET A 332 3.62 -29.98 25.41
C MET A 332 2.96 -30.48 26.71
N LEU A 333 2.51 -29.57 27.58
CA LEU A 333 1.81 -29.94 28.84
C LEU A 333 0.52 -30.68 28.57
N VAL A 334 -0.30 -30.22 27.61
CA VAL A 334 -1.53 -30.90 27.22
C VAL A 334 -1.24 -32.33 26.68
N THR A 335 -0.17 -32.46 25.88
CA THR A 335 0.24 -33.76 25.37
C THR A 335 0.62 -34.72 26.51
N LEU A 336 1.48 -34.26 27.44
CA LEU A 336 1.86 -35.08 28.63
C LEU A 336 0.62 -35.51 29.43
N ILE A 337 -0.28 -34.58 29.76
CA ILE A 337 -1.49 -34.91 30.52
C ILE A 337 -2.33 -35.91 29.78
N THR A 338 -2.47 -35.79 28.46
CA THR A 338 -3.24 -36.73 27.63
C THR A 338 -2.64 -38.14 27.70
N TYR A 339 -1.32 -38.30 27.59
CA TYR A 339 -0.67 -39.60 27.67
C TYR A 339 -0.70 -40.18 29.08
N VAL A 340 -0.61 -39.36 30.13
CA VAL A 340 -0.83 -39.81 31.53
C VAL A 340 -2.20 -40.47 31.66
N PHE A 341 -3.26 -39.86 31.12
CA PHE A 341 -4.60 -40.49 31.14
C PHE A 341 -4.67 -41.78 30.31
N ILE A 342 -4.01 -41.82 29.17
CA ILE A 342 -3.94 -43.02 28.32
C ILE A 342 -3.23 -44.17 29.09
N TYR A 343 -2.09 -43.91 29.73
CA TYR A 343 -1.38 -44.92 30.52
C TYR A 343 -2.18 -45.32 31.76
N LEU A 344 -2.83 -44.38 32.43
CA LEU A 344 -3.68 -44.69 33.58
C LEU A 344 -4.82 -45.65 33.18
N ALA A 345 -5.51 -45.36 32.06
CA ALA A 345 -6.55 -46.24 31.54
C ALA A 345 -5.99 -47.63 31.16
N PHE A 346 -4.81 -47.64 30.52
CA PHE A 346 -4.14 -48.90 30.15
C PHE A 346 -3.78 -49.73 31.37
N PHE A 347 -3.19 -49.19 32.42
CA PHE A 347 -2.81 -49.89 33.63
C PHE A 347 -4.03 -50.33 34.45
N PHE A 348 -5.11 -49.55 34.46
CA PHE A 348 -6.35 -49.91 35.13
C PHE A 348 -7.01 -51.15 34.50
N ILE A 349 -6.84 -51.37 33.20
CA ILE A 349 -7.40 -52.53 32.49
C ILE A 349 -6.56 -53.79 32.76
N ILE A 350 -5.26 -53.67 33.00
CA ILE A 350 -4.35 -54.84 33.00
C ILE A 350 -3.98 -55.29 34.41
N SER A 351 -4.20 -54.53 35.48
CA SER A 351 -3.67 -54.82 36.80
C SER A 351 -4.66 -54.47 37.94
N ASP A 352 -4.65 -55.32 38.98
CA ASP A 352 -5.50 -55.20 40.19
C ASP A 352 -4.87 -54.38 41.34
N LYS A 353 -3.93 -53.50 41.05
CA LYS A 353 -3.21 -52.66 42.08
C LYS A 353 -4.01 -51.45 42.50
N LEU A 354 -3.53 -50.73 43.56
CA LEU A 354 -4.13 -49.52 44.11
C LEU A 354 -4.03 -48.34 43.15
N VAL A 355 -5.09 -47.57 42.94
CA VAL A 355 -5.19 -46.44 41.96
C VAL A 355 -4.06 -45.40 42.09
N TRP A 356 -3.56 -45.10 43.29
CA TRP A 356 -2.49 -44.15 43.52
C TRP A 356 -1.14 -44.58 42.95
N THR A 357 -0.81 -45.88 42.97
CA THR A 357 0.43 -46.38 42.37
C THR A 357 0.40 -46.23 40.86
N PHE A 358 -0.75 -46.49 40.22
CA PHE A 358 -0.93 -46.34 38.76
C PHE A 358 -0.81 -44.90 38.29
N LEU A 359 -1.29 -43.92 39.09
CA LEU A 359 -1.17 -42.52 38.76
C LEU A 359 0.29 -42.10 38.72
N MET A 360 1.07 -42.44 39.74
CA MET A 360 2.51 -42.13 39.79
C MET A 360 3.28 -42.84 38.69
N ASP A 361 3.03 -44.09 38.43
CA ASP A 361 3.64 -44.86 37.36
C ASP A 361 3.32 -44.27 36.00
N SER A 362 2.09 -43.81 35.78
CA SER A 362 1.66 -43.17 34.53
C SER A 362 2.35 -41.84 34.30
N ILE A 363 2.47 -41.00 35.33
CA ILE A 363 3.16 -39.71 35.25
C ILE A 363 4.65 -39.90 34.93
N ILE A 364 5.30 -40.79 35.67
CA ILE A 364 6.75 -41.04 35.49
C ILE A 364 6.99 -41.62 34.09
N ASN A 365 6.17 -42.59 33.66
CA ASN A 365 6.32 -43.18 32.35
C ASN A 365 6.11 -42.19 31.20
N SER A 366 5.09 -41.33 31.28
CA SER A 366 4.87 -40.27 30.31
C SER A 366 6.02 -39.28 30.27
N CYS A 367 6.57 -38.83 31.42
CA CYS A 367 7.73 -37.95 31.46
C CYS A 367 8.97 -38.57 30.78
N PHE A 368 9.26 -39.86 31.06
CA PHE A 368 10.38 -40.59 30.46
C PHE A 368 10.18 -40.79 28.94
N ALA A 369 8.98 -41.19 28.54
CA ALA A 369 8.65 -41.36 27.13
C ALA A 369 8.76 -40.03 26.35
N PHE A 370 8.20 -38.94 26.89
CA PHE A 370 8.17 -37.65 26.23
C PHE A 370 9.56 -37.06 25.93
N ILE A 371 10.54 -37.23 26.84
CA ILE A 371 11.94 -36.82 26.63
C ILE A 371 12.78 -37.88 25.89
N GLY A 372 12.15 -38.99 25.49
CA GLY A 372 12.80 -40.02 24.69
C GLY A 372 13.72 -40.98 25.44
N LEU A 373 13.60 -41.05 26.76
CA LEU A 373 14.35 -41.99 27.59
C LEU A 373 13.75 -43.40 27.59
N GLY A 374 12.67 -43.60 26.83
CA GLY A 374 11.95 -44.84 26.76
C GLY A 374 10.94 -45.03 27.91
N TYR A 375 10.82 -46.23 28.43
CA TYR A 375 9.95 -46.50 29.57
C TYR A 375 10.70 -46.44 30.90
N SER A 376 9.97 -46.15 31.98
CA SER A 376 10.55 -46.15 33.32
C SER A 376 11.08 -47.55 33.70
N PRO A 377 12.28 -47.66 34.27
CA PRO A 377 12.81 -48.94 34.76
C PRO A 377 11.95 -49.59 35.84
N LEU A 378 11.01 -48.87 36.43
CA LEU A 378 10.07 -49.38 37.43
C LEU A 378 8.90 -50.16 36.82
N LEU A 379 8.70 -50.08 35.53
CA LEU A 379 7.65 -50.77 34.77
C LEU A 379 8.20 -52.00 34.04
N VAL A 380 8.28 -53.10 34.70
CA VAL A 380 8.66 -54.38 34.10
C VAL A 380 7.42 -55.05 33.48
N ILE A 381 7.08 -54.66 32.24
CA ILE A 381 6.16 -55.42 31.40
C ILE A 381 6.79 -55.55 30.00
N PRO A 382 7.71 -56.50 29.80
CA PRO A 382 8.49 -56.59 28.55
C PRO A 382 7.71 -57.06 27.32
N GLU A 383 6.47 -57.58 27.45
CA GLU A 383 5.79 -58.33 26.38
C GLU A 383 4.56 -57.63 25.79
N ASN A 384 4.23 -56.38 26.20
CA ASN A 384 3.04 -55.72 25.68
C ASN A 384 3.38 -54.76 24.53
N TYR A 385 3.24 -55.23 23.28
CA TYR A 385 3.48 -54.48 22.05
C TYR A 385 2.65 -53.19 21.97
N LEU A 386 1.45 -53.15 22.55
CA LEU A 386 0.60 -51.97 22.55
C LEU A 386 1.19 -50.86 23.41
N LEU A 387 1.74 -51.19 24.58
CA LEU A 387 2.45 -50.25 25.44
C LEU A 387 3.70 -49.69 24.75
N LEU A 388 4.47 -50.55 24.09
CA LEU A 388 5.65 -50.11 23.32
C LEU A 388 5.26 -49.15 22.18
N CYS A 389 4.15 -49.40 21.47
CA CYS A 389 3.65 -48.49 20.45
C CYS A 389 3.21 -47.16 21.04
N LEU A 390 2.55 -47.12 22.20
CA LEU A 390 2.16 -45.88 22.88
C LEU A 390 3.39 -45.07 23.31
N ILE A 391 4.40 -45.72 23.89
CA ILE A 391 5.67 -45.06 24.27
C ILE A 391 6.36 -44.50 23.05
N ALA A 392 6.46 -45.24 21.95
CA ALA A 392 7.09 -44.83 20.72
C ALA A 392 6.38 -43.62 20.10
N THR A 393 5.06 -43.59 20.05
CA THR A 393 4.28 -42.48 19.53
C THR A 393 4.43 -41.21 20.38
N GLU A 394 4.40 -41.36 21.72
CA GLU A 394 4.67 -40.23 22.64
C GLU A 394 6.07 -39.68 22.46
N SER A 395 7.09 -40.54 22.36
CA SER A 395 8.49 -40.10 22.16
C SER A 395 8.66 -39.34 20.86
N ILE A 396 8.07 -39.77 19.75
CA ILE A 396 8.13 -39.07 18.47
C ILE A 396 7.50 -37.67 18.58
N ILE A 397 6.31 -37.60 19.20
CA ILE A 397 5.61 -36.32 19.41
C ILE A 397 6.41 -35.40 20.35
N GLY A 398 6.93 -35.98 21.43
CA GLY A 398 7.76 -35.27 22.41
C GLY A 398 9.01 -34.63 21.77
N TYR A 399 9.77 -35.43 21.01
CA TYR A 399 10.93 -34.92 20.26
C TYR A 399 10.58 -33.79 19.28
N PHE A 400 9.48 -33.94 18.55
CA PHE A 400 9.01 -32.91 17.64
C PHE A 400 8.66 -31.62 18.40
N LEU A 401 7.90 -31.72 19.49
CA LEU A 401 7.47 -30.56 20.28
C LEU A 401 8.65 -29.88 20.98
N LEU A 402 9.63 -30.64 21.55
CA LEU A 402 10.83 -30.11 22.18
C LEU A 402 11.68 -29.36 21.16
N SER A 403 11.93 -29.97 19.99
CA SER A 403 12.68 -29.33 18.91
C SER A 403 11.99 -28.04 18.43
N TYR A 404 10.66 -28.08 18.26
CA TYR A 404 9.86 -26.92 17.85
C TYR A 404 9.87 -25.81 18.92
N PHE A 405 9.81 -26.18 20.20
CA PHE A 405 9.93 -25.25 21.33
C PHE A 405 11.29 -24.56 21.32
N LEU A 406 12.40 -25.27 21.14
CA LEU A 406 13.73 -24.71 21.06
C LEU A 406 13.84 -23.71 19.90
N VAL A 407 13.35 -24.06 18.72
CA VAL A 407 13.33 -23.15 17.57
C VAL A 407 12.53 -21.89 17.87
N ALA A 408 11.34 -22.03 18.48
CA ALA A 408 10.50 -20.90 18.86
C ALA A 408 11.17 -19.99 19.93
N LEU A 409 11.89 -20.60 20.88
CA LEU A 409 12.61 -19.87 21.91
C LEU A 409 13.79 -19.09 21.31
N VAL A 410 14.63 -19.75 20.50
CA VAL A 410 15.76 -19.14 19.83
C VAL A 410 15.32 -17.97 18.94
N ARG A 411 14.24 -18.15 18.18
CA ARG A 411 13.68 -17.09 17.35
C ARG A 411 13.27 -15.86 18.15
N ARG A 412 12.77 -16.04 19.37
CA ARG A 412 12.35 -14.94 20.24
C ARG A 412 13.50 -14.26 20.97
N THR A 413 14.58 -15.01 21.28
CA THR A 413 15.70 -14.49 22.07
C THR A 413 16.81 -13.87 21.24
N LEU A 414 16.95 -14.25 19.97
CA LEU A 414 17.99 -13.74 19.05
C LEU A 414 17.53 -12.58 18.17
N ARG A 415 16.35 -12.06 18.39
CA ARG A 415 15.78 -10.84 17.79
C ARG A 415 15.82 -9.68 18.79
#